data_7523f81894ea42d10a5be8a6077887f5
#
_entry.id   7523f81894ea42d10a5be8a6077887f5
#
_cell.length_a   1.000
_cell.length_b   1.000
_cell.length_c   1.000
_cell.angle_alpha   90.00
_cell.angle_beta   90.00
_cell.angle_gamma   90.00
#
_symmetry.space_group_name_H-M   'P 1'
#
loop_
_entity.id
_entity.type
_entity.pdbx_description
1 polymer ?
#
loop_
_entity_poly.entity_id
_entity_poly.type
_entity_poly.pdbx_seq_one_letter_code
_entity_poly.pdbx_strand_id
1 'polypeptide(L)'
;MKRLFLLAILIAAAGAAGIAQVVHRDTIHHQSAVVVSTEHHHVGNNTNDVIKAMYEANGRHFQDPRAPRFLFLDRKGRVALGIGGYVKGTLSVDMGGVANALDFVTAAIPTPSQPDMRSQLQMDASTSRLFFKLVGRNNVVGEFSVYIESDFRGSSPGYYGMRLRQAYVQLWRFRAGRSWSTFCDVAAVPPTIDFQGPSGNVITMNTMLQYIQPLGDNWEMAMAVEAPSATYTTSQLHNSAISQRVPDMPSYVQYKWNGGKSHIRWSNLLRMLSYRNLVADENRFAFCWATQLTGVIEASPHITLYFQGAYGRGYADYLNDLGGYGYDLIPGERNGTMEAPYALGVVGGVQYTIGPGLFMSAGYSQCRLFDKPTLSSSAYHYGQYVVANIFYSPFANCQLGIEYLYGNRHNYDNVSGNAHRINTMIQYNF
;
A
#
# COMPACT_ATOMS: atom_id res chain seq x y z
N MET A 1 -27.16 18.98 1.72
CA MET A 1 -26.03 18.33 1.09
C MET A 1 -26.14 18.23 -0.44
N LYS A 2 -27.28 17.88 -1.05
CA LYS A 2 -27.43 17.85 -2.53
C LYS A 2 -27.22 19.22 -3.23
N ARG A 3 -27.48 20.34 -2.56
CA ARG A 3 -27.28 21.70 -3.13
C ARG A 3 -25.81 22.16 -3.15
N LEU A 4 -24.96 21.67 -2.26
CA LEU A 4 -23.54 22.01 -2.26
C LEU A 4 -22.76 21.27 -3.37
N PHE A 5 -23.15 20.04 -3.73
CA PHE A 5 -22.54 19.29 -4.80
C PHE A 5 -22.85 19.86 -6.19
N LEU A 6 -24.08 20.33 -6.40
CA LEU A 6 -24.45 21.05 -7.62
C LEU A 6 -23.78 22.43 -7.73
N LEU A 7 -23.52 23.09 -6.60
CA LEU A 7 -22.84 24.39 -6.58
C LEU A 7 -21.35 24.25 -6.96
N ALA A 8 -20.70 23.19 -6.53
CA ALA A 8 -19.29 22.91 -6.90
C ALA A 8 -19.13 22.60 -8.40
N ILE A 9 -20.10 21.90 -9.00
CA ILE A 9 -20.11 21.61 -10.45
C ILE A 9 -20.47 22.87 -11.25
N LEU A 10 -21.38 23.72 -10.76
CA LEU A 10 -21.74 24.97 -11.41
C LEU A 10 -20.67 26.06 -11.29
N ILE A 11 -19.90 26.12 -10.21
CA ILE A 11 -18.74 27.02 -10.07
C ILE A 11 -17.63 26.60 -11.02
N ALA A 12 -17.40 25.28 -11.22
CA ALA A 12 -16.46 24.78 -12.21
C ALA A 12 -16.91 25.04 -13.66
N ALA A 13 -18.24 25.11 -13.92
CA ALA A 13 -18.80 25.40 -15.23
C ALA A 13 -18.94 26.93 -15.54
N ALA A 14 -19.18 27.76 -14.53
CA ALA A 14 -19.35 29.21 -14.70
C ALA A 14 -18.04 29.99 -14.82
N GLY A 15 -16.91 29.43 -14.36
CA GLY A 15 -15.58 30.02 -14.54
C GLY A 15 -14.97 29.83 -15.94
N ALA A 16 -15.67 29.08 -16.83
CA ALA A 16 -15.14 28.70 -18.15
C ALA A 16 -15.58 29.63 -19.30
N ALA A 17 -16.41 30.63 -19.03
CA ALA A 17 -16.92 31.55 -20.06
C ALA A 17 -16.18 32.88 -20.07
N GLY A 18 -14.93 32.90 -20.54
CA GLY A 18 -14.26 34.18 -20.75
C GLY A 18 -12.74 34.15 -20.97
N ILE A 19 -12.10 32.99 -21.02
CA ILE A 19 -10.65 32.89 -21.29
C ILE A 19 -10.45 31.94 -22.45
N ALA A 20 -9.85 32.41 -23.56
CA ALA A 20 -9.43 31.56 -24.66
C ALA A 20 -8.42 30.52 -24.14
N GLN A 21 -8.83 29.30 -23.98
CA GLN A 21 -7.98 28.20 -23.54
C GLN A 21 -7.26 27.60 -24.74
N VAL A 22 -5.93 27.62 -24.73
CA VAL A 22 -5.11 26.85 -25.67
C VAL A 22 -4.88 25.49 -25.04
N VAL A 23 -5.52 24.46 -25.62
CA VAL A 23 -5.28 23.08 -25.24
C VAL A 23 -4.11 22.56 -26.06
N HIS A 24 -2.95 22.45 -25.45
CA HIS A 24 -1.83 21.71 -26.04
C HIS A 24 -1.96 20.22 -25.70
N ARG A 25 -2.01 19.38 -26.76
CA ARG A 25 -1.83 17.93 -26.63
C ARG A 25 -0.36 17.60 -26.81
N ASP A 26 0.35 17.46 -25.71
CA ASP A 26 1.70 16.88 -25.74
C ASP A 26 1.61 15.37 -25.51
N THR A 27 2.12 14.63 -26.49
CA THR A 27 2.25 13.17 -26.42
C THR A 27 3.59 12.86 -25.75
N ILE A 28 3.60 12.80 -24.42
CA ILE A 28 4.75 12.29 -23.68
C ILE A 28 4.48 10.82 -23.35
N HIS A 29 5.17 9.92 -24.03
CA HIS A 29 5.22 8.47 -23.79
C HIS A 29 3.90 7.80 -23.36
N HIS A 30 3.00 7.54 -24.31
CA HIS A 30 1.79 6.73 -24.18
C HIS A 30 0.68 7.20 -23.21
N GLN A 31 0.75 8.38 -22.64
CA GLN A 31 -0.36 8.97 -21.87
C GLN A 31 -0.63 10.39 -22.37
N SER A 32 -1.85 10.63 -22.89
CA SER A 32 -2.30 11.97 -23.25
C SER A 32 -2.65 12.75 -21.99
N ALA A 33 -1.89 13.79 -21.66
CA ALA A 33 -2.25 14.74 -20.62
C ALA A 33 -3.02 15.92 -21.22
N VAL A 34 -4.05 16.40 -20.51
CA VAL A 34 -4.70 17.67 -20.82
C VAL A 34 -4.01 18.74 -19.99
N VAL A 35 -3.20 19.58 -20.63
CA VAL A 35 -2.53 20.70 -19.99
C VAL A 35 -3.42 21.95 -20.14
N VAL A 36 -3.84 22.51 -19.02
CA VAL A 36 -4.58 23.78 -18.98
C VAL A 36 -3.59 24.88 -18.56
N SER A 37 -3.23 25.75 -19.48
CA SER A 37 -2.41 26.93 -19.19
C SER A 37 -3.27 28.20 -19.29
N THR A 38 -3.03 29.16 -18.41
CA THR A 38 -3.77 30.43 -18.38
C THR A 38 -3.24 31.49 -19.33
N GLU A 39 -2.11 31.24 -20.04
CA GLU A 39 -1.53 32.15 -21.03
C GLU A 39 -0.75 31.41 -22.13
N HIS A 40 -0.61 32.06 -23.32
CA HIS A 40 0.29 31.65 -24.39
C HIS A 40 1.75 31.78 -23.95
N HIS A 41 2.36 30.71 -23.47
CA HIS A 41 3.80 30.71 -23.21
C HIS A 41 4.53 29.66 -24.05
N HIS A 42 5.67 30.05 -24.62
CA HIS A 42 6.66 29.08 -25.05
C HIS A 42 7.05 28.22 -23.86
N VAL A 43 6.81 26.90 -23.97
CA VAL A 43 7.22 25.91 -22.98
C VAL A 43 8.75 25.95 -22.88
N GLY A 44 9.29 26.61 -21.85
CA GLY A 44 10.73 26.65 -21.58
C GLY A 44 11.22 25.34 -20.94
N ASN A 45 12.53 25.14 -20.90
CA ASN A 45 13.15 23.95 -20.29
C ASN A 45 12.66 23.65 -18.86
N ASN A 46 12.40 24.69 -18.06
CA ASN A 46 11.89 24.53 -16.67
C ASN A 46 10.49 23.90 -16.60
N THR A 47 9.62 24.19 -17.57
CA THR A 47 8.26 23.63 -17.62
C THR A 47 8.31 22.14 -17.95
N ASN A 48 9.20 21.73 -18.85
CA ASN A 48 9.41 20.33 -19.19
C ASN A 48 9.91 19.51 -17.99
N ASP A 49 10.80 20.06 -17.16
CA ASP A 49 11.31 19.41 -15.96
C ASP A 49 10.20 19.21 -14.92
N VAL A 50 9.34 20.20 -14.70
CA VAL A 50 8.20 20.12 -13.78
C VAL A 50 7.17 19.09 -14.28
N ILE A 51 6.87 19.07 -15.59
CA ILE A 51 5.98 18.07 -16.19
C ILE A 51 6.59 16.67 -16.04
N LYS A 52 7.90 16.50 -16.32
CA LYS A 52 8.59 15.23 -16.15
C LYS A 52 8.51 14.73 -14.70
N ALA A 53 8.81 15.59 -13.72
CA ALA A 53 8.71 15.25 -12.29
C ALA A 53 7.29 14.89 -11.86
N MET A 54 6.25 15.44 -12.53
CA MET A 54 4.85 15.06 -12.28
C MET A 54 4.59 13.59 -12.63
N TYR A 55 5.20 13.09 -13.72
CA TYR A 55 5.02 11.72 -14.21
C TYR A 55 6.05 10.72 -13.68
N GLU A 56 7.09 11.19 -13.01
CA GLU A 56 8.04 10.28 -12.38
C GLU A 56 7.35 9.47 -11.28
N ALA A 57 7.40 8.16 -11.45
CA ALA A 57 6.80 7.18 -10.57
C ALA A 57 7.84 6.15 -10.16
N ASN A 58 8.48 6.38 -9.03
CA ASN A 58 9.39 5.39 -8.45
C ASN A 58 8.65 4.54 -7.42
N GLY A 59 8.74 3.21 -7.56
CA GLY A 59 8.35 2.24 -6.54
C GLY A 59 6.86 2.25 -6.19
N ARG A 60 5.97 2.21 -7.19
CA ARG A 60 4.50 2.21 -6.98
C ARG A 60 3.97 0.81 -6.77
N HIS A 61 3.03 0.67 -5.84
CA HIS A 61 2.17 -0.49 -5.77
C HIS A 61 1.30 -0.59 -7.05
N PHE A 62 0.98 -1.81 -7.50
CA PHE A 62 0.17 -2.01 -8.71
C PHE A 62 -1.18 -1.27 -8.64
N GLN A 63 -1.77 -1.19 -7.46
CA GLN A 63 -3.06 -0.53 -7.24
C GLN A 63 -2.94 0.98 -6.98
N ASP A 64 -1.74 1.56 -6.94
CA ASP A 64 -1.60 3.01 -6.77
C ASP A 64 -2.07 3.74 -8.03
N PRO A 65 -2.66 4.94 -7.89
CA PRO A 65 -3.14 5.71 -9.03
C PRO A 65 -2.01 5.98 -10.02
N ARG A 66 -2.36 5.95 -11.31
CA ARG A 66 -1.43 6.33 -12.39
C ARG A 66 -1.18 7.84 -12.36
N ALA A 67 -0.32 8.33 -13.26
CA ALA A 67 -0.07 9.76 -13.40
C ALA A 67 -1.38 10.56 -13.61
N PRO A 68 -1.44 11.82 -13.14
CA PRO A 68 -2.63 12.64 -13.26
C PRO A 68 -2.96 12.92 -14.71
N ARG A 69 -4.23 12.95 -15.05
CA ARG A 69 -4.72 13.31 -16.40
C ARG A 69 -4.86 14.83 -16.57
N PHE A 70 -5.19 15.54 -15.49
CA PHE A 70 -5.39 16.98 -15.52
C PHE A 70 -4.16 17.66 -14.90
N LEU A 71 -3.56 18.57 -15.65
CA LEU A 71 -2.41 19.36 -15.23
C LEU A 71 -2.75 20.85 -15.31
N PHE A 72 -2.53 21.56 -14.21
CA PHE A 72 -2.66 23.01 -14.11
C PHE A 72 -1.26 23.59 -13.87
N LEU A 73 -0.82 24.45 -14.77
CA LEU A 73 0.48 25.11 -14.67
C LEU A 73 0.30 26.55 -14.16
N ASP A 74 1.22 27.00 -13.30
CA ASP A 74 1.28 28.41 -12.92
C ASP A 74 1.77 29.28 -14.09
N ARG A 75 1.57 30.60 -14.01
CA ARG A 75 1.95 31.55 -15.08
C ARG A 75 3.42 31.50 -15.47
N LYS A 76 4.31 31.05 -14.60
CA LYS A 76 5.77 30.99 -14.83
C LYS A 76 6.25 29.59 -15.18
N GLY A 77 5.35 28.59 -15.25
CA GLY A 77 5.70 27.19 -15.50
C GLY A 77 6.59 26.56 -14.43
N ARG A 78 6.59 27.11 -13.19
CA ARG A 78 7.44 26.63 -12.08
C ARG A 78 6.74 25.67 -11.14
N VAL A 79 5.41 25.67 -11.17
CA VAL A 79 4.56 24.84 -10.33
C VAL A 79 3.49 24.20 -11.19
N ALA A 80 3.30 22.90 -11.02
CA ALA A 80 2.22 22.14 -11.66
C ALA A 80 1.37 21.47 -10.58
N LEU A 81 0.05 21.57 -10.71
CA LEU A 81 -0.91 20.81 -9.94
C LEU A 81 -1.51 19.72 -10.82
N GLY A 82 -1.34 18.48 -10.45
CA GLY A 82 -1.96 17.32 -11.08
C GLY A 82 -3.15 16.81 -10.29
N ILE A 83 -4.25 16.54 -10.97
CA ILE A 83 -5.43 15.89 -10.40
C ILE A 83 -5.65 14.59 -11.16
N GLY A 84 -5.83 13.50 -10.44
CA GLY A 84 -6.07 12.20 -11.02
C GLY A 84 -6.66 11.22 -10.03
N GLY A 85 -6.92 10.02 -10.51
CA GLY A 85 -7.50 8.97 -9.73
C GLY A 85 -8.01 7.83 -10.59
N TYR A 86 -8.85 7.02 -9.99
CA TYR A 86 -9.61 6.01 -10.72
C TYR A 86 -10.93 5.70 -10.03
N VAL A 87 -11.90 5.31 -10.83
CA VAL A 87 -13.12 4.63 -10.37
C VAL A 87 -12.92 3.13 -10.60
N LYS A 88 -13.12 2.34 -9.55
CA LYS A 88 -12.99 0.88 -9.59
C LYS A 88 -14.25 0.24 -9.03
N GLY A 89 -14.88 -0.63 -9.82
CA GLY A 89 -15.94 -1.53 -9.39
C GLY A 89 -15.43 -2.95 -9.36
N THR A 90 -15.72 -3.69 -8.28
CA THR A 90 -15.39 -5.11 -8.14
C THR A 90 -16.64 -5.91 -7.85
N LEU A 91 -16.68 -7.15 -8.37
CA LEU A 91 -17.65 -8.17 -8.00
C LEU A 91 -16.86 -9.40 -7.54
N SER A 92 -17.20 -9.91 -6.37
CA SER A 92 -16.52 -11.04 -5.72
C SER A 92 -17.52 -12.13 -5.37
N VAL A 93 -17.16 -13.37 -5.68
CA VAL A 93 -17.89 -14.57 -5.26
C VAL A 93 -16.99 -15.36 -4.34
N ASP A 94 -17.39 -15.48 -3.07
CA ASP A 94 -16.69 -16.27 -2.06
C ASP A 94 -17.27 -17.68 -1.95
N MET A 95 -16.38 -18.64 -1.71
CA MET A 95 -16.69 -20.04 -1.45
C MET A 95 -15.81 -20.54 -0.30
N GLY A 96 -16.39 -21.19 0.72
CA GLY A 96 -15.63 -21.76 1.84
C GLY A 96 -15.45 -20.85 3.06
N GLY A 97 -16.10 -19.67 3.08
CA GLY A 97 -16.21 -18.86 4.30
C GLY A 97 -15.08 -17.85 4.50
N VAL A 98 -15.05 -16.78 3.73
CA VAL A 98 -14.26 -15.59 4.04
C VAL A 98 -15.05 -14.70 4.97
N ALA A 99 -14.53 -14.48 6.20
CA ALA A 99 -15.23 -13.66 7.20
C ALA A 99 -15.23 -12.16 6.83
N ASN A 100 -14.24 -11.70 6.06
CA ASN A 100 -14.15 -10.30 5.62
C ASN A 100 -14.79 -10.12 4.25
N ALA A 101 -15.77 -9.22 4.19
CA ALA A 101 -16.54 -8.98 2.98
C ALA A 101 -15.73 -8.38 1.82
N LEU A 102 -14.73 -7.55 2.09
CA LEU A 102 -14.00 -6.79 1.06
C LEU A 102 -12.59 -7.33 0.83
N ASP A 103 -11.89 -7.69 1.90
CA ASP A 103 -10.50 -8.12 1.86
C ASP A 103 -10.41 -9.64 2.00
N PHE A 104 -9.51 -10.26 1.25
CA PHE A 104 -9.26 -11.69 1.38
C PHE A 104 -8.12 -11.92 2.39
N VAL A 105 -8.48 -11.91 3.69
CA VAL A 105 -7.54 -12.06 4.81
C VAL A 105 -7.48 -13.50 5.24
N THR A 106 -6.34 -14.20 5.09
CA THR A 106 -6.24 -15.62 5.43
C THR A 106 -6.34 -15.85 6.94
N ALA A 107 -5.88 -14.91 7.77
CA ALA A 107 -6.05 -14.98 9.23
C ALA A 107 -7.52 -14.86 9.69
N ALA A 108 -8.41 -14.34 8.86
CA ALA A 108 -9.84 -14.25 9.13
C ALA A 108 -10.63 -15.48 8.69
N ILE A 109 -10.01 -16.43 8.00
CA ILE A 109 -10.69 -17.66 7.57
C ILE A 109 -11.14 -18.46 8.81
N PRO A 110 -12.45 -18.84 8.92
CA PRO A 110 -12.95 -19.59 10.06
C PRO A 110 -12.29 -20.96 10.20
N THR A 111 -11.95 -21.32 11.44
CA THR A 111 -11.39 -22.62 11.83
C THR A 111 -12.19 -23.20 13.01
N PRO A 112 -12.90 -24.33 12.84
CA PRO A 112 -13.18 -25.04 11.59
C PRO A 112 -14.08 -24.23 10.64
N SER A 113 -14.13 -24.64 9.37
CA SER A 113 -15.02 -24.02 8.36
C SER A 113 -16.48 -23.99 8.81
N GLN A 114 -17.13 -22.85 8.64
CA GLN A 114 -18.54 -22.66 9.02
C GLN A 114 -19.45 -22.87 7.79
N PRO A 115 -20.48 -23.78 7.88
CA PRO A 115 -21.34 -24.08 6.75
C PRO A 115 -22.12 -22.89 6.21
N ASP A 116 -22.52 -21.94 7.07
CA ASP A 116 -23.34 -20.77 6.73
C ASP A 116 -22.60 -19.73 5.88
N MET A 117 -21.27 -19.80 5.84
CA MET A 117 -20.41 -18.90 5.05
C MET A 117 -19.93 -19.51 3.72
N ARG A 118 -20.59 -20.56 3.22
CA ARG A 118 -20.11 -21.34 2.06
C ARG A 118 -20.19 -20.60 0.74
N SER A 119 -21.06 -19.62 0.60
CA SER A 119 -21.18 -18.84 -0.64
C SER A 119 -21.68 -17.44 -0.34
N GLN A 120 -20.98 -16.45 -0.85
CA GLN A 120 -21.32 -15.05 -0.70
C GLN A 120 -21.01 -14.27 -1.97
N LEU A 121 -21.98 -13.46 -2.44
CA LEU A 121 -21.77 -12.50 -3.53
C LEU A 121 -21.59 -11.11 -2.93
N GLN A 122 -20.57 -10.38 -3.41
CA GLN A 122 -20.27 -9.05 -2.94
C GLN A 122 -19.95 -8.12 -4.11
N MET A 123 -20.30 -6.85 -3.97
CA MET A 123 -19.95 -5.78 -4.88
C MET A 123 -19.38 -4.61 -4.10
N ASP A 124 -18.28 -4.03 -4.60
CA ASP A 124 -17.62 -2.90 -3.95
C ASP A 124 -17.12 -1.87 -4.96
N ALA A 125 -17.16 -0.61 -4.55
CA ALA A 125 -16.56 0.50 -5.27
C ALA A 125 -15.72 1.41 -4.34
N SER A 126 -15.60 1.05 -3.07
CA SER A 126 -14.93 1.85 -2.02
C SER A 126 -13.44 2.02 -2.24
N THR A 127 -12.84 1.15 -3.05
CA THR A 127 -11.42 1.20 -3.42
C THR A 127 -11.10 2.21 -4.53
N SER A 128 -12.11 2.90 -5.07
CA SER A 128 -11.92 4.05 -5.96
C SER A 128 -11.08 5.12 -5.27
N ARG A 129 -10.19 5.81 -6.03
CA ARG A 129 -9.22 6.76 -5.47
C ARG A 129 -9.23 8.10 -6.16
N LEU A 130 -8.91 9.12 -5.37
CA LEU A 130 -8.65 10.47 -5.83
C LEU A 130 -7.32 10.94 -5.26
N PHE A 131 -6.49 11.61 -6.07
CA PHE A 131 -5.27 12.22 -5.59
C PHE A 131 -5.01 13.61 -6.20
N PHE A 132 -4.24 14.39 -5.45
CA PHE A 132 -3.67 15.66 -5.85
C PHE A 132 -2.16 15.57 -5.72
N LYS A 133 -1.42 15.97 -6.74
CA LYS A 133 0.04 16.05 -6.72
C LYS A 133 0.46 17.43 -7.17
N LEU A 134 1.09 18.19 -6.28
CA LEU A 134 1.72 19.46 -6.60
C LEU A 134 3.23 19.21 -6.74
N VAL A 135 3.82 19.69 -7.82
CA VAL A 135 5.26 19.65 -8.06
C VAL A 135 5.74 21.04 -8.42
N GLY A 136 6.86 21.42 -7.87
CA GLY A 136 7.43 22.73 -8.20
C GLY A 136 8.93 22.76 -7.97
N ARG A 137 9.53 23.86 -8.46
CA ARG A 137 10.95 24.15 -8.26
C ARG A 137 11.12 25.54 -7.69
N ASN A 138 11.86 25.64 -6.59
CA ASN A 138 12.18 26.89 -5.92
C ASN A 138 13.71 27.06 -5.84
N ASN A 139 14.20 28.29 -5.96
CA ASN A 139 15.63 28.58 -5.92
C ASN A 139 16.29 28.31 -4.55
N VAL A 140 15.49 28.21 -3.46
CA VAL A 140 16.01 28.00 -2.10
C VAL A 140 16.05 26.51 -1.76
N VAL A 141 14.97 25.78 -2.05
CA VAL A 141 14.81 24.36 -1.63
C VAL A 141 14.96 23.37 -2.79
N GLY A 142 15.19 23.85 -4.01
CA GLY A 142 15.23 23.00 -5.20
C GLY A 142 13.84 22.48 -5.58
N GLU A 143 13.77 21.21 -5.91
CA GLU A 143 12.49 20.54 -6.23
C GLU A 143 11.71 20.20 -4.96
N PHE A 144 10.39 20.41 -5.04
CA PHE A 144 9.47 20.02 -3.98
C PHE A 144 8.22 19.37 -4.56
N SER A 145 7.60 18.51 -3.77
CA SER A 145 6.30 17.94 -4.11
C SER A 145 5.40 17.84 -2.89
N VAL A 146 4.09 17.98 -3.12
CA VAL A 146 3.03 17.70 -2.16
C VAL A 146 2.13 16.65 -2.77
N TYR A 147 1.77 15.63 -2.01
CA TYR A 147 0.90 14.56 -2.45
C TYR A 147 -0.18 14.28 -1.43
N ILE A 148 -1.42 14.19 -1.89
CA ILE A 148 -2.57 13.83 -1.07
C ILE A 148 -3.38 12.78 -1.84
N GLU A 149 -3.68 11.66 -1.19
CA GLU A 149 -4.46 10.56 -1.77
C GLU A 149 -5.51 10.08 -0.79
N SER A 150 -6.72 9.84 -1.30
CA SER A 150 -7.85 9.32 -0.53
C SER A 150 -8.55 8.19 -1.27
N ASP A 151 -9.16 7.27 -0.52
CA ASP A 151 -10.15 6.30 -0.98
C ASP A 151 -11.45 6.45 -0.17
N PHE A 152 -12.43 5.56 -0.40
CA PHE A 152 -13.74 5.63 0.25
C PHE A 152 -13.96 4.50 1.27
N ARG A 153 -12.88 3.96 1.85
CA ARG A 153 -12.91 2.90 2.87
C ARG A 153 -12.83 3.40 4.31
N GLY A 154 -13.22 4.66 4.56
CA GLY A 154 -13.02 5.36 5.85
C GLY A 154 -14.06 5.11 6.92
N SER A 155 -15.13 4.36 6.67
CA SER A 155 -16.19 4.09 7.64
C SER A 155 -16.55 2.60 7.70
N SER A 156 -17.45 2.25 8.61
CA SER A 156 -17.93 0.87 8.80
C SER A 156 -18.45 0.25 7.49
N PRO A 157 -18.45 -1.08 7.36
CA PRO A 157 -18.97 -1.77 6.20
C PRO A 157 -20.36 -1.26 5.80
N GLY A 158 -20.55 -0.97 4.50
CA GLY A 158 -21.79 -0.43 3.96
C GLY A 158 -21.86 1.12 3.89
N TYR A 159 -20.89 1.84 4.46
CA TYR A 159 -20.79 3.30 4.37
C TYR A 159 -19.50 3.70 3.65
N TYR A 160 -19.61 4.41 2.55
CA TYR A 160 -18.49 4.89 1.76
C TYR A 160 -17.98 6.23 2.33
N GLY A 161 -17.15 6.16 3.40
CA GLY A 161 -16.49 7.33 3.98
C GLY A 161 -15.12 7.59 3.35
N MET A 162 -14.79 8.87 3.13
CA MET A 162 -13.47 9.24 2.65
C MET A 162 -12.40 8.88 3.69
N ARG A 163 -11.32 8.19 3.25
CA ARG A 163 -10.17 7.84 4.07
C ARG A 163 -8.89 8.42 3.49
N LEU A 164 -8.15 9.16 4.33
CA LEU A 164 -6.82 9.63 3.97
C LEU A 164 -5.85 8.46 3.90
N ARG A 165 -5.30 8.21 2.73
CA ARG A 165 -4.26 7.19 2.51
C ARG A 165 -2.89 7.78 2.70
N GLN A 166 -2.51 8.72 1.84
CA GLN A 166 -1.23 9.38 1.87
C GLN A 166 -1.42 10.90 1.93
N ALA A 167 -0.60 11.59 2.69
CA ALA A 167 -0.51 13.04 2.73
C ALA A 167 0.91 13.42 3.16
N TYR A 168 1.74 13.86 2.23
CA TYR A 168 3.11 14.21 2.54
C TYR A 168 3.61 15.37 1.69
N VAL A 169 4.64 16.03 2.23
CA VAL A 169 5.45 17.02 1.54
C VAL A 169 6.85 16.42 1.39
N GLN A 170 7.42 16.53 0.21
CA GLN A 170 8.82 16.21 -0.06
C GLN A 170 9.56 17.47 -0.45
N LEU A 171 10.60 17.78 0.31
CA LEU A 171 11.49 18.92 0.08
C LEU A 171 12.92 18.39 -0.02
N TRP A 172 13.55 18.58 -1.16
CA TRP A 172 14.89 18.07 -1.41
C TRP A 172 14.92 16.53 -1.15
N ARG A 173 15.61 16.08 -0.10
CA ARG A 173 15.76 14.65 0.29
C ARG A 173 14.87 14.25 1.46
N PHE A 174 14.13 15.18 2.04
CA PHE A 174 13.25 14.92 3.17
C PHE A 174 11.81 14.74 2.72
N ARG A 175 11.16 13.73 3.25
CA ARG A 175 9.71 13.53 3.13
C ARG A 175 9.11 13.57 4.53
N ALA A 176 8.10 14.41 4.73
CA ALA A 176 7.38 14.54 5.99
C ALA A 176 5.89 14.38 5.75
N GLY A 177 5.22 13.58 6.58
CA GLY A 177 3.78 13.31 6.51
C GLY A 177 3.47 11.82 6.49
N ARG A 178 2.27 11.44 6.07
CA ARG A 178 1.80 10.06 6.00
C ARG A 178 2.08 9.45 4.62
N SER A 179 2.79 8.33 4.60
CA SER A 179 3.11 7.59 3.37
C SER A 179 3.35 6.11 3.70
N TRP A 180 3.66 5.32 2.67
CA TRP A 180 4.15 3.96 2.87
C TRP A 180 5.38 3.96 3.78
N SER A 181 5.40 3.07 4.77
CA SER A 181 6.55 2.93 5.66
C SER A 181 7.84 2.71 4.86
N THR A 182 8.92 3.27 5.36
CA THR A 182 10.27 3.09 4.80
C THR A 182 10.72 1.62 4.83
N PHE A 183 10.13 0.81 5.73
CA PHE A 183 10.37 -0.63 5.77
C PHE A 183 9.71 -1.36 4.60
N CYS A 184 8.58 -0.87 4.05
CA CYS A 184 7.82 -1.53 3.00
C CYS A 184 8.43 -1.35 1.60
N ASP A 185 8.40 -2.40 0.80
CA ASP A 185 8.66 -2.35 -0.65
C ASP A 185 7.40 -2.69 -1.42
N VAL A 186 6.57 -1.69 -1.60
CA VAL A 186 5.23 -1.87 -2.21
C VAL A 186 5.26 -2.20 -3.70
N ALA A 187 6.40 -2.02 -4.37
CA ALA A 187 6.57 -2.40 -5.76
C ALA A 187 6.81 -3.91 -5.94
N ALA A 188 7.37 -4.58 -4.92
CA ALA A 188 7.76 -5.99 -4.98
C ALA A 188 6.61 -6.96 -4.68
N VAL A 189 5.39 -6.62 -5.15
CA VAL A 189 4.16 -7.41 -4.99
C VAL A 189 3.57 -7.68 -6.37
N PRO A 190 3.21 -8.92 -6.69
CA PRO A 190 2.54 -9.21 -7.97
C PRO A 190 1.19 -8.48 -8.06
N PRO A 191 0.73 -8.11 -9.28
CA PRO A 191 -0.57 -7.50 -9.47
C PRO A 191 -1.73 -8.34 -8.94
N THR A 192 -2.67 -7.71 -8.22
CA THR A 192 -3.90 -8.33 -7.69
C THR A 192 -5.11 -7.43 -7.90
N ILE A 193 -6.30 -8.03 -8.06
CA ILE A 193 -7.60 -7.33 -7.96
C ILE A 193 -7.96 -7.15 -6.49
N ASP A 194 -7.69 -8.17 -5.67
CA ASP A 194 -7.86 -8.14 -4.23
C ASP A 194 -7.13 -6.93 -3.63
N PHE A 195 -7.87 -6.12 -2.86
CA PHE A 195 -7.31 -4.92 -2.28
C PHE A 195 -6.32 -5.24 -1.15
N GLN A 196 -6.58 -6.30 -0.40
CA GLN A 196 -5.70 -6.77 0.67
C GLN A 196 -4.38 -7.27 0.09
N GLY A 197 -4.42 -8.14 -0.92
CA GLY A 197 -3.24 -8.73 -1.54
C GLY A 197 -2.59 -9.83 -0.69
N PRO A 198 -1.36 -10.23 -1.01
CA PRO A 198 -0.69 -11.40 -0.42
C PRO A 198 -0.52 -11.33 1.10
N SER A 199 -0.80 -12.43 1.79
CA SER A 199 -0.83 -12.54 3.26
C SER A 199 0.49 -12.18 3.96
N GLY A 200 1.62 -12.61 3.41
CA GLY A 200 2.96 -12.35 3.97
C GLY A 200 3.62 -11.06 3.50
N ASN A 201 2.90 -10.23 2.73
CA ASN A 201 3.39 -8.93 2.29
C ASN A 201 3.62 -7.99 3.49
N VAL A 202 4.74 -7.27 3.48
CA VAL A 202 5.02 -6.20 4.45
C VAL A 202 4.43 -4.90 3.91
N ILE A 203 3.33 -4.44 4.51
CA ILE A 203 2.59 -3.28 4.01
C ILE A 203 1.93 -2.49 5.14
N THR A 204 2.34 -1.25 5.32
CA THR A 204 1.71 -0.29 6.25
C THR A 204 1.99 1.14 5.84
N MET A 205 1.15 2.07 6.29
CA MET A 205 1.32 3.51 6.10
C MET A 205 1.47 4.19 7.44
N ASN A 206 2.57 4.92 7.63
CA ASN A 206 2.86 5.64 8.85
C ASN A 206 3.07 7.14 8.59
N THR A 207 2.82 7.96 9.63
CA THR A 207 3.29 9.34 9.63
C THR A 207 4.77 9.34 9.99
N MET A 208 5.60 10.01 9.19
CA MET A 208 7.04 9.90 9.27
C MET A 208 7.77 11.19 8.91
N LEU A 209 9.03 11.22 9.33
CA LEU A 209 10.08 12.04 8.72
C LEU A 209 11.11 11.09 8.13
N GLN A 210 11.24 11.07 6.81
CA GLN A 210 12.13 10.21 6.05
C GLN A 210 13.22 11.04 5.37
N TYR A 211 14.44 10.53 5.36
CA TYR A 211 15.57 11.04 4.57
C TYR A 211 15.93 10.01 3.50
N ILE A 212 16.00 10.45 2.23
CA ILE A 212 16.29 9.61 1.07
C ILE A 212 17.60 10.12 0.45
N GLN A 213 18.59 9.24 0.32
CA GLN A 213 19.90 9.54 -0.21
C GLN A 213 20.18 8.68 -1.45
N PRO A 214 20.16 9.25 -2.66
CA PRO A 214 20.76 8.61 -3.82
C PRO A 214 22.28 8.49 -3.63
N LEU A 215 22.83 7.34 -4.01
CA LEU A 215 24.25 7.01 -3.96
C LEU A 215 24.72 6.66 -5.39
N GLY A 216 24.87 7.68 -6.24
CA GLY A 216 25.06 7.52 -7.69
C GLY A 216 23.76 7.18 -8.41
N ASP A 217 23.87 6.56 -9.59
CA ASP A 217 22.74 6.33 -10.49
C ASP A 217 21.89 5.12 -10.11
N ASN A 218 22.50 4.12 -9.47
CA ASN A 218 21.90 2.82 -9.28
C ASN A 218 21.57 2.52 -7.81
N TRP A 219 22.24 3.17 -6.86
CA TRP A 219 22.04 2.92 -5.44
C TRP A 219 21.21 4.01 -4.77
N GLU A 220 20.40 3.61 -3.83
CA GLU A 220 19.61 4.50 -2.99
C GLU A 220 19.55 3.94 -1.57
N MET A 221 19.65 4.81 -0.58
CA MET A 221 19.37 4.46 0.81
C MET A 221 18.34 5.42 1.38
N ALA A 222 17.58 4.95 2.35
CA ALA A 222 16.71 5.79 3.14
C ALA A 222 16.66 5.34 4.59
N MET A 223 16.38 6.29 5.46
CA MET A 223 16.08 6.07 6.87
C MET A 223 14.93 6.98 7.28
N ALA A 224 14.16 6.53 8.26
CA ALA A 224 13.05 7.33 8.78
C ALA A 224 12.86 7.19 10.29
N VAL A 225 12.15 8.16 10.82
CA VAL A 225 11.53 8.13 12.14
C VAL A 225 10.03 8.12 11.89
N GLU A 226 9.35 7.05 12.30
CA GLU A 226 7.95 6.81 12.03
C GLU A 226 7.12 6.77 13.31
N ALA A 227 5.89 7.26 13.24
CA ALA A 227 4.95 7.13 14.33
C ALA A 227 4.70 5.64 14.62
N PRO A 228 4.95 5.17 15.86
CA PRO A 228 4.82 3.76 16.18
C PRO A 228 3.35 3.37 16.25
N SER A 229 3.02 2.24 15.62
CA SER A 229 1.72 1.58 15.73
C SER A 229 1.95 0.14 16.14
N ALA A 230 1.28 -0.33 17.18
CA ALA A 230 1.43 -1.69 17.66
C ALA A 230 0.14 -2.20 18.30
N THR A 231 -0.19 -3.46 18.05
CA THR A 231 -1.32 -4.14 18.66
C THR A 231 -0.85 -5.30 19.54
N TYR A 232 -1.49 -5.44 20.71
CA TYR A 232 -1.08 -6.36 21.74
C TYR A 232 -2.22 -7.30 22.15
N THR A 233 -1.89 -8.57 22.33
CA THR A 233 -2.71 -9.45 23.18
C THR A 233 -2.26 -9.25 24.63
N THR A 234 -3.16 -8.83 25.50
CA THR A 234 -2.84 -8.52 26.90
C THR A 234 -3.60 -9.47 27.85
N SER A 235 -2.97 -9.75 29.01
CA SER A 235 -3.68 -10.33 30.16
C SER A 235 -4.15 -9.19 31.04
N GLN A 236 -5.45 -8.95 31.12
CA GLN A 236 -6.03 -7.84 31.90
C GLN A 236 -5.61 -7.81 33.37
N LEU A 237 -5.17 -8.94 33.93
CA LEU A 237 -4.71 -9.07 35.32
C LEU A 237 -3.22 -8.76 35.49
N HIS A 238 -2.40 -8.96 34.46
CA HIS A 238 -0.95 -8.95 34.60
C HIS A 238 -0.23 -7.87 33.78
N ASN A 239 -0.79 -7.50 32.62
CA ASN A 239 -0.19 -6.50 31.73
C ASN A 239 -1.25 -5.74 30.94
N SER A 240 -0.89 -4.55 30.47
CA SER A 240 -1.75 -3.74 29.62
C SER A 240 -0.97 -2.99 28.55
N ALA A 241 -1.65 -2.69 27.45
CA ALA A 241 -1.13 -1.81 26.43
C ALA A 241 -1.08 -0.36 26.92
N ILE A 242 -0.03 0.37 26.57
CA ILE A 242 0.11 1.80 26.83
C ILE A 242 0.53 2.51 25.55
N SER A 243 0.40 3.83 25.53
CA SER A 243 0.87 4.65 24.41
C SER A 243 2.36 4.45 24.16
N GLN A 244 2.73 4.29 22.90
CA GLN A 244 4.12 4.13 22.49
C GLN A 244 4.90 5.42 22.71
N ARG A 245 6.17 5.31 23.14
CA ARG A 245 7.02 6.44 23.52
C ARG A 245 8.24 6.61 22.63
N VAL A 246 8.62 5.55 21.92
CA VAL A 246 9.79 5.53 21.05
C VAL A 246 9.29 5.33 19.63
N PRO A 247 9.72 6.15 18.66
CA PRO A 247 9.35 5.98 17.28
C PRO A 247 9.95 4.70 16.68
N ASP A 248 9.31 4.16 15.65
CA ASP A 248 9.88 3.11 14.83
C ASP A 248 10.97 3.69 13.92
N MET A 249 12.06 2.96 13.73
CA MET A 249 13.24 3.40 12.95
C MET A 249 13.52 2.42 11.81
N PRO A 250 12.79 2.52 10.70
CA PRO A 250 13.08 1.74 9.50
C PRO A 250 14.19 2.37 8.66
N SER A 251 14.87 1.51 7.90
CA SER A 251 15.86 1.90 6.91
C SER A 251 15.92 0.91 5.75
N TYR A 252 16.42 1.34 4.60
CA TYR A 252 16.72 0.43 3.50
C TYR A 252 17.95 0.87 2.70
N VAL A 253 18.52 -0.11 1.98
CA VAL A 253 19.45 0.09 0.88
C VAL A 253 18.89 -0.64 -0.34
N GLN A 254 18.87 0.03 -1.48
CA GLN A 254 18.31 -0.48 -2.73
C GLN A 254 19.30 -0.32 -3.88
N TYR A 255 19.43 -1.36 -4.69
CA TYR A 255 20.11 -1.34 -5.97
C TYR A 255 19.11 -1.43 -7.11
N LYS A 256 19.20 -0.51 -8.07
CA LYS A 256 18.32 -0.41 -9.25
C LYS A 256 19.11 -0.65 -10.51
N TRP A 257 18.50 -1.31 -11.48
CA TRP A 257 19.07 -1.48 -12.82
C TRP A 257 17.96 -1.52 -13.87
N ASN A 258 18.33 -1.68 -15.13
CA ASN A 258 17.38 -1.69 -16.25
C ASN A 258 16.47 -0.45 -16.29
N GLY A 259 17.08 0.75 -16.12
CA GLY A 259 16.33 2.02 -16.09
C GLY A 259 15.35 2.15 -14.93
N GLY A 260 15.62 1.47 -13.80
CA GLY A 260 14.76 1.49 -12.61
C GLY A 260 13.59 0.50 -12.63
N LYS A 261 13.44 -0.29 -13.69
CA LYS A 261 12.40 -1.33 -13.79
C LYS A 261 12.68 -2.54 -12.92
N SER A 262 13.95 -2.79 -12.61
CA SER A 262 14.39 -3.85 -11.72
C SER A 262 15.10 -3.28 -10.51
N HIS A 263 14.88 -3.89 -9.34
CA HIS A 263 15.61 -3.56 -8.13
C HIS A 263 15.67 -4.74 -7.17
N ILE A 264 16.64 -4.67 -6.27
CA ILE A 264 16.71 -5.47 -5.05
C ILE A 264 16.85 -4.48 -3.89
N ARG A 265 16.07 -4.69 -2.82
CA ARG A 265 16.07 -3.87 -1.63
C ARG A 265 16.27 -4.74 -0.39
N TRP A 266 17.16 -4.29 0.48
CA TRP A 266 17.32 -4.80 1.83
C TRP A 266 16.85 -3.75 2.81
N SER A 267 15.82 -4.07 3.60
CA SER A 267 15.25 -3.17 4.59
C SER A 267 15.38 -3.73 5.99
N ASN A 268 15.49 -2.83 6.98
CA ASN A 268 15.56 -3.17 8.40
C ASN A 268 14.62 -2.27 9.19
N LEU A 269 14.08 -2.79 10.29
CA LEU A 269 13.19 -2.11 11.21
C LEU A 269 13.66 -2.33 12.65
N LEU A 270 13.85 -1.26 13.40
CA LEU A 270 14.11 -1.30 14.85
C LEU A 270 12.93 -0.66 15.57
N ARG A 271 12.46 -1.32 16.64
CA ARG A 271 11.31 -0.89 17.44
C ARG A 271 11.57 -1.07 18.93
N MET A 272 11.00 -0.18 19.74
CA MET A 272 10.95 -0.32 21.19
C MET A 272 9.51 -0.19 21.67
N LEU A 273 8.83 -1.34 21.84
CA LEU A 273 7.42 -1.40 22.17
C LEU A 273 7.19 -1.28 23.67
N SER A 274 6.44 -0.26 24.08
CA SER A 274 6.13 0.05 25.49
C SER A 274 4.90 -0.70 25.96
N TYR A 275 4.96 -1.25 27.19
CA TYR A 275 3.81 -1.88 27.86
C TYR A 275 3.84 -1.63 29.37
N ARG A 276 2.71 -1.85 30.04
CA ARG A 276 2.60 -1.78 31.50
C ARG A 276 2.63 -3.16 32.11
N ASN A 277 3.56 -3.41 33.02
CA ASN A 277 3.58 -4.56 33.91
C ASN A 277 2.75 -4.22 35.15
N LEU A 278 1.58 -4.84 35.31
CA LEU A 278 0.66 -4.58 36.40
C LEU A 278 1.09 -5.30 37.71
N VAL A 279 1.91 -6.35 37.61
CA VAL A 279 2.44 -7.08 38.78
C VAL A 279 3.53 -6.28 39.46
N ALA A 280 4.45 -5.70 38.69
CA ALA A 280 5.54 -4.88 39.21
C ALA A 280 5.19 -3.39 39.28
N ASP A 281 4.01 -3.00 38.84
CA ASP A 281 3.52 -1.61 38.80
C ASP A 281 4.46 -0.64 38.02
N GLU A 282 5.06 -1.10 36.93
CA GLU A 282 6.03 -0.33 36.17
C GLU A 282 5.82 -0.40 34.65
N ASN A 283 6.29 0.62 33.94
CA ASN A 283 6.33 0.59 32.47
C ASN A 283 7.63 -0.07 32.01
N ARG A 284 7.50 -0.98 31.02
CA ARG A 284 8.62 -1.72 30.42
C ARG A 284 8.65 -1.55 28.91
N PHE A 285 9.77 -1.92 28.34
CA PHE A 285 10.01 -1.94 26.89
C PHE A 285 10.40 -3.33 26.44
N ALA A 286 9.90 -3.72 25.27
CA ALA A 286 10.36 -4.87 24.51
C ALA A 286 11.13 -4.37 23.29
N PHE A 287 12.40 -4.81 23.13
CA PHE A 287 13.16 -4.56 21.91
C PHE A 287 12.71 -5.51 20.82
N CYS A 288 12.32 -4.95 19.70
CA CYS A 288 11.80 -5.63 18.52
C CYS A 288 12.60 -5.22 17.28
N TRP A 289 12.65 -6.12 16.32
CA TRP A 289 13.36 -5.88 15.06
C TRP A 289 12.80 -6.75 13.96
N ALA A 290 12.95 -6.29 12.73
CA ALA A 290 12.67 -7.09 11.53
C ALA A 290 13.66 -6.73 10.43
N THR A 291 13.88 -7.68 9.53
CA THR A 291 14.65 -7.48 8.31
C THR A 291 13.89 -8.09 7.15
N GLN A 292 14.04 -7.51 5.96
CA GLN A 292 13.46 -8.08 4.74
C GLN A 292 14.37 -7.89 3.54
N LEU A 293 14.32 -8.85 2.62
CA LEU A 293 14.89 -8.78 1.29
C LEU A 293 13.76 -8.85 0.27
N THR A 294 13.73 -7.89 -0.65
CA THR A 294 12.67 -7.76 -1.64
C THR A 294 13.25 -7.49 -3.01
N GLY A 295 12.45 -7.68 -4.05
CA GLY A 295 12.85 -7.25 -5.37
C GLY A 295 11.81 -7.45 -6.45
N VAL A 296 12.04 -6.69 -7.52
CA VAL A 296 11.36 -6.79 -8.81
C VAL A 296 12.42 -7.02 -9.86
N ILE A 297 12.27 -8.06 -10.66
CA ILE A 297 13.22 -8.40 -11.72
C ILE A 297 12.48 -8.52 -13.05
N GLU A 298 12.68 -7.56 -13.94
CA GLU A 298 12.28 -7.69 -15.34
C GLU A 298 13.27 -8.63 -16.03
N ALA A 299 12.96 -9.94 -15.99
CA ALA A 299 13.81 -10.99 -16.57
C ALA A 299 13.79 -10.98 -18.11
N SER A 300 12.70 -10.51 -18.68
CA SER A 300 12.55 -10.27 -20.12
C SER A 300 11.44 -9.22 -20.35
N PRO A 301 11.26 -8.70 -21.60
CA PRO A 301 10.14 -7.79 -21.91
C PRO A 301 8.76 -8.37 -21.61
N HIS A 302 8.66 -9.69 -21.46
CA HIS A 302 7.42 -10.40 -21.18
C HIS A 302 7.31 -10.89 -19.73
N ILE A 303 8.40 -11.04 -19.00
CA ILE A 303 8.42 -11.70 -17.69
C ILE A 303 8.96 -10.76 -16.63
N THR A 304 8.15 -10.49 -15.60
CA THR A 304 8.56 -9.78 -14.38
C THR A 304 8.36 -10.70 -13.18
N LEU A 305 9.39 -10.82 -12.36
CA LEU A 305 9.41 -11.60 -11.13
C LEU A 305 9.31 -10.66 -9.92
N TYR A 306 8.56 -11.09 -8.92
CA TYR A 306 8.36 -10.38 -7.64
C TYR A 306 8.73 -11.30 -6.49
N PHE A 307 9.42 -10.78 -5.50
CA PHE A 307 9.69 -11.53 -4.28
C PHE A 307 9.83 -10.63 -3.06
N GLN A 308 9.39 -11.14 -1.91
CA GLN A 308 9.63 -10.59 -0.59
C GLN A 308 9.88 -11.72 0.40
N GLY A 309 10.84 -11.52 1.31
CA GLY A 309 11.08 -12.38 2.45
C GLY A 309 11.38 -11.52 3.67
N ALA A 310 10.52 -11.53 4.68
CA ALA A 310 10.65 -10.74 5.90
C ALA A 310 10.67 -11.66 7.12
N TYR A 311 11.55 -11.39 8.08
CA TYR A 311 11.68 -12.13 9.32
C TYR A 311 12.05 -11.20 10.47
N GLY A 312 11.51 -11.47 11.65
CA GLY A 312 11.79 -10.69 12.85
C GLY A 312 10.83 -10.99 13.99
N ARG A 313 10.80 -10.11 14.99
CA ARG A 313 9.88 -10.19 16.13
C ARG A 313 9.29 -8.83 16.46
N GLY A 314 8.01 -8.80 16.89
CA GLY A 314 7.32 -7.58 17.28
C GLY A 314 7.05 -6.65 16.09
N TYR A 315 6.78 -7.21 14.91
CA TYR A 315 6.43 -6.49 13.70
C TYR A 315 5.19 -7.07 12.98
N ALA A 316 4.38 -7.81 13.71
CA ALA A 316 3.19 -8.47 13.17
C ALA A 316 2.23 -7.47 12.50
N ASP A 317 2.08 -6.26 13.04
CA ASP A 317 1.25 -5.20 12.44
C ASP A 317 1.78 -4.69 11.08
N TYR A 318 3.01 -5.00 10.72
CA TYR A 318 3.56 -4.72 9.38
C TYR A 318 3.25 -5.84 8.37
N LEU A 319 2.91 -7.05 8.84
CA LEU A 319 2.49 -8.16 7.99
C LEU A 319 1.01 -8.03 7.64
N ASN A 320 0.72 -8.09 6.35
CA ASN A 320 -0.59 -7.83 5.81
C ASN A 320 -1.73 -8.66 6.45
N ASP A 321 -1.44 -9.91 6.76
CA ASP A 321 -2.42 -10.84 7.33
C ASP A 321 -2.63 -10.68 8.84
N LEU A 322 -1.65 -10.08 9.55
CA LEU A 322 -1.61 -10.00 11.01
C LEU A 322 -1.87 -8.60 11.56
N GLY A 323 -1.99 -7.60 10.69
CA GLY A 323 -2.28 -6.23 11.11
C GLY A 323 -3.56 -6.15 11.95
N GLY A 324 -3.46 -5.62 13.17
CA GLY A 324 -4.59 -5.49 14.10
C GLY A 324 -4.94 -6.74 14.92
N TYR A 325 -4.25 -7.87 14.73
CA TYR A 325 -4.56 -9.12 15.45
C TYR A 325 -3.87 -9.26 16.83
N GLY A 326 -3.08 -8.28 17.25
CA GLY A 326 -2.50 -8.24 18.59
C GLY A 326 -1.23 -9.08 18.77
N TYR A 327 -0.51 -9.38 17.70
CA TYR A 327 0.67 -10.26 17.74
C TYR A 327 2.01 -9.51 17.75
N ASP A 328 2.03 -8.17 17.91
CA ASP A 328 3.31 -7.48 18.12
C ASP A 328 3.92 -7.82 19.48
N LEU A 329 3.08 -7.82 20.54
CA LEU A 329 3.43 -8.32 21.86
C LEU A 329 2.29 -9.21 22.41
N ILE A 330 2.68 -10.31 23.03
CA ILE A 330 1.79 -11.25 23.71
C ILE A 330 2.24 -11.43 25.16
N PRO A 331 1.40 -11.95 26.07
CA PRO A 331 1.83 -12.28 27.43
C PRO A 331 3.07 -13.19 27.42
N GLY A 332 4.05 -12.86 28.23
CA GLY A 332 5.25 -13.69 28.41
C GLY A 332 5.01 -14.82 29.43
N GLU A 333 5.99 -15.72 29.57
CA GLU A 333 5.94 -16.85 30.51
C GLU A 333 5.86 -16.40 31.97
N ARG A 334 6.48 -15.26 32.31
CA ARG A 334 6.41 -14.68 33.65
C ARG A 334 5.25 -13.70 33.75
N ASN A 335 4.47 -13.79 34.83
CA ASN A 335 3.39 -12.85 35.09
C ASN A 335 3.88 -11.38 35.01
N GLY A 336 3.13 -10.57 34.30
CA GLY A 336 3.44 -9.16 34.07
C GLY A 336 4.40 -8.89 32.91
N THR A 337 5.11 -9.87 32.37
CA THR A 337 5.98 -9.67 31.21
C THR A 337 5.21 -9.80 29.89
N MET A 338 5.70 -9.13 28.86
CA MET A 338 5.25 -9.31 27.49
C MET A 338 6.43 -9.68 26.59
N GLU A 339 6.17 -10.52 25.61
CA GLU A 339 7.16 -11.02 24.66
C GLU A 339 6.70 -10.81 23.22
N ALA A 340 7.65 -10.57 22.33
CA ALA A 340 7.40 -10.46 20.90
C ALA A 340 7.57 -11.85 20.26
N PRO A 341 6.53 -12.44 19.66
CA PRO A 341 6.69 -13.65 18.86
C PRO A 341 7.50 -13.38 17.61
N TYR A 342 8.24 -14.38 17.13
CA TYR A 342 8.85 -14.32 15.82
C TYR A 342 7.79 -14.52 14.74
N ALA A 343 7.95 -13.81 13.62
CA ALA A 343 7.08 -13.94 12.48
C ALA A 343 7.88 -13.99 11.18
N LEU A 344 7.30 -14.62 10.16
CA LEU A 344 7.83 -14.74 8.81
C LEU A 344 6.76 -14.33 7.81
N GLY A 345 7.10 -13.46 6.87
CA GLY A 345 6.30 -13.15 5.70
C GLY A 345 7.07 -13.48 4.44
N VAL A 346 6.48 -14.25 3.53
CA VAL A 346 7.06 -14.52 2.21
C VAL A 346 6.03 -14.26 1.11
N VAL A 347 6.51 -13.69 0.00
CA VAL A 347 5.74 -13.47 -1.23
C VAL A 347 6.63 -13.86 -2.40
N GLY A 348 6.07 -14.60 -3.35
CA GLY A 348 6.67 -14.88 -4.64
C GLY A 348 5.63 -14.73 -5.74
N GLY A 349 5.98 -14.12 -6.86
CA GLY A 349 5.05 -13.95 -7.95
C GLY A 349 5.72 -13.74 -9.30
N VAL A 350 4.94 -13.95 -10.34
CA VAL A 350 5.34 -13.76 -11.73
C VAL A 350 4.23 -13.03 -12.47
N GLN A 351 4.62 -12.08 -13.30
CA GLN A 351 3.75 -11.46 -14.30
C GLN A 351 4.26 -11.85 -15.68
N TYR A 352 3.34 -12.24 -16.56
CA TYR A 352 3.60 -12.52 -17.97
C TYR A 352 2.81 -11.56 -18.84
N THR A 353 3.51 -10.71 -19.60
CA THR A 353 2.91 -9.77 -20.55
C THR A 353 2.72 -10.47 -21.90
N ILE A 354 1.46 -10.71 -22.27
CA ILE A 354 1.06 -11.40 -23.50
C ILE A 354 1.17 -10.46 -24.71
N GLY A 355 0.76 -9.21 -24.50
CA GLY A 355 0.77 -8.18 -25.54
C GLY A 355 0.33 -6.82 -25.00
N PRO A 356 0.18 -5.82 -25.87
CA PRO A 356 -0.26 -4.50 -25.46
C PRO A 356 -1.59 -4.54 -24.70
N GLY A 357 -1.58 -4.11 -23.44
CA GLY A 357 -2.76 -4.06 -22.61
C GLY A 357 -3.27 -5.41 -22.07
N LEU A 358 -2.58 -6.54 -22.34
CA LEU A 358 -2.97 -7.87 -21.87
C LEU A 358 -1.82 -8.54 -21.13
N PHE A 359 -2.02 -8.86 -19.86
CA PHE A 359 -1.07 -9.60 -19.04
C PHE A 359 -1.78 -10.49 -18.02
N MET A 360 -1.07 -11.50 -17.55
CA MET A 360 -1.48 -12.36 -16.45
C MET A 360 -0.46 -12.30 -15.32
N SER A 361 -0.90 -12.58 -14.10
CA SER A 361 0.03 -12.81 -12.99
C SER A 361 -0.43 -13.97 -12.12
N ALA A 362 0.55 -14.57 -11.44
CA ALA A 362 0.31 -15.60 -10.44
C ALA A 362 1.29 -15.39 -9.27
N GLY A 363 0.85 -15.76 -8.07
CA GLY A 363 1.67 -15.61 -6.88
C GLY A 363 1.27 -16.55 -5.75
N TYR A 364 2.25 -16.78 -4.89
CA TYR A 364 2.10 -17.48 -3.62
C TYR A 364 2.62 -16.60 -2.49
N SER A 365 1.95 -16.68 -1.35
CA SER A 365 2.39 -16.00 -0.14
C SER A 365 2.08 -16.83 1.09
N GLN A 366 2.90 -16.66 2.12
CA GLN A 366 2.67 -17.23 3.44
C GLN A 366 3.03 -16.20 4.51
N CYS A 367 2.14 -16.09 5.51
CA CYS A 367 2.41 -15.43 6.77
C CYS A 367 2.44 -16.47 7.88
N ARG A 368 3.44 -16.42 8.78
CA ARG A 368 3.60 -17.41 9.84
C ARG A 368 4.05 -16.76 11.15
N LEU A 369 3.43 -17.17 12.25
CA LEU A 369 3.91 -16.94 13.61
C LEU A 369 4.64 -18.19 14.10
N PHE A 370 5.77 -18.01 14.78
CA PHE A 370 6.50 -19.10 15.42
C PHE A 370 6.00 -19.33 16.84
N ASP A 371 6.09 -20.58 17.28
CA ASP A 371 5.56 -21.06 18.55
C ASP A 371 6.03 -20.22 19.75
N LYS A 372 5.09 -19.96 20.65
CA LYS A 372 5.30 -19.41 21.96
C LYS A 372 4.40 -20.16 22.95
N PRO A 373 4.93 -20.59 24.14
CA PRO A 373 4.16 -21.38 25.12
C PRO A 373 2.90 -20.69 25.64
N THR A 374 2.87 -19.37 25.57
CA THR A 374 1.76 -18.54 26.07
C THR A 374 0.67 -18.28 25.04
N LEU A 375 0.85 -18.68 23.78
CA LEU A 375 -0.20 -18.64 22.78
C LEU A 375 -1.21 -19.78 22.98
N SER A 376 -2.49 -19.46 22.80
CA SER A 376 -3.54 -20.49 22.77
C SER A 376 -3.27 -21.48 21.64
N SER A 377 -3.62 -22.75 21.86
CA SER A 377 -3.58 -23.78 20.82
C SER A 377 -4.47 -23.44 19.61
N SER A 378 -5.57 -22.71 19.83
CA SER A 378 -6.45 -22.21 18.76
C SER A 378 -5.98 -20.92 18.11
N ALA A 379 -4.83 -20.36 18.53
CA ALA A 379 -4.29 -19.15 17.91
C ALA A 379 -3.79 -19.45 16.48
N TYR A 380 -3.74 -18.38 15.67
CA TYR A 380 -3.20 -18.43 14.31
C TYR A 380 -1.74 -18.89 14.32
N HIS A 381 -1.43 -19.88 13.49
CA HIS A 381 -0.05 -20.36 13.28
C HIS A 381 0.49 -19.88 11.94
N TYR A 382 -0.21 -20.17 10.84
CA TYR A 382 0.15 -19.64 9.53
C TYR A 382 -1.06 -19.57 8.60
N GLY A 383 -0.97 -18.67 7.62
CA GLY A 383 -1.89 -18.54 6.50
C GLY A 383 -1.16 -18.58 5.17
N GLN A 384 -1.75 -19.25 4.20
CA GLN A 384 -1.26 -19.36 2.83
C GLN A 384 -2.23 -18.67 1.88
N TYR A 385 -1.69 -17.98 0.90
CA TYR A 385 -2.43 -17.23 -0.10
C TYR A 385 -1.89 -17.57 -1.48
N VAL A 386 -2.79 -17.93 -2.39
CA VAL A 386 -2.46 -18.18 -3.80
C VAL A 386 -3.34 -17.28 -4.64
N VAL A 387 -2.75 -16.64 -5.63
CA VAL A 387 -3.46 -15.78 -6.58
C VAL A 387 -3.09 -16.14 -8.01
N ALA A 388 -4.08 -16.11 -8.90
CA ALA A 388 -3.88 -16.15 -10.35
C ALA A 388 -4.90 -15.23 -11.02
N ASN A 389 -4.45 -14.37 -11.94
CA ASN A 389 -5.31 -13.38 -12.57
C ASN A 389 -4.90 -13.05 -14.00
N ILE A 390 -5.82 -12.41 -14.70
CA ILE A 390 -5.60 -11.84 -16.02
C ILE A 390 -6.20 -10.44 -16.07
N PHE A 391 -5.47 -9.51 -16.66
CA PHE A 391 -5.86 -8.12 -16.86
C PHE A 391 -5.86 -7.76 -18.33
N TYR A 392 -6.90 -7.07 -18.75
CA TYR A 392 -7.07 -6.59 -20.12
C TYR A 392 -7.45 -5.11 -20.14
N SER A 393 -6.73 -4.33 -20.93
CA SER A 393 -7.00 -2.90 -21.17
C SER A 393 -7.50 -2.72 -22.60
N PRO A 394 -8.83 -2.74 -22.84
CA PRO A 394 -9.42 -2.65 -24.20
C PRO A 394 -9.14 -1.31 -24.87
N PHE A 395 -8.96 -0.26 -24.10
CA PHE A 395 -8.58 1.07 -24.55
C PHE A 395 -7.84 1.83 -23.45
N ALA A 396 -7.27 2.98 -23.77
CA ALA A 396 -6.52 3.78 -22.82
C ALA A 396 -7.34 4.10 -21.56
N ASN A 397 -6.69 3.97 -20.40
CA ASN A 397 -7.25 4.23 -19.07
C ASN A 397 -8.34 3.25 -18.58
N CYS A 398 -8.86 2.35 -19.38
CA CYS A 398 -9.76 1.28 -18.96
C CYS A 398 -9.00 0.00 -18.68
N GLN A 399 -9.31 -0.67 -17.57
CA GLN A 399 -8.75 -1.97 -17.22
C GLN A 399 -9.87 -2.89 -16.72
N LEU A 400 -9.93 -4.07 -17.27
CA LEU A 400 -10.76 -5.18 -16.85
C LEU A 400 -9.87 -6.24 -16.21
N GLY A 401 -10.40 -7.02 -15.29
CA GLY A 401 -9.65 -8.11 -14.67
C GLY A 401 -10.53 -9.22 -14.15
N ILE A 402 -9.98 -10.44 -14.15
CA ILE A 402 -10.54 -11.62 -13.49
C ILE A 402 -9.42 -12.23 -12.67
N GLU A 403 -9.75 -12.64 -11.43
CA GLU A 403 -8.81 -13.19 -10.47
C GLU A 403 -9.43 -14.34 -9.70
N TYR A 404 -8.62 -15.37 -9.47
CA TYR A 404 -8.94 -16.45 -8.55
C TYR A 404 -7.98 -16.40 -7.36
N LEU A 405 -8.54 -16.53 -6.15
CA LEU A 405 -7.83 -16.61 -4.89
C LEU A 405 -8.12 -17.92 -4.19
N TYR A 406 -7.09 -18.48 -3.61
CA TYR A 406 -7.18 -19.56 -2.62
C TYR A 406 -6.47 -19.12 -1.35
N GLY A 407 -7.12 -19.33 -0.21
CA GLY A 407 -6.57 -19.07 1.12
C GLY A 407 -6.72 -20.29 2.01
N ASN A 408 -5.73 -20.45 2.89
CA ASN A 408 -5.75 -21.46 3.93
C ASN A 408 -5.26 -20.85 5.23
N ARG A 409 -5.90 -21.20 6.35
CA ARG A 409 -5.46 -20.87 7.70
C ARG A 409 -5.25 -22.14 8.49
N HIS A 410 -4.13 -22.20 9.21
CA HIS A 410 -3.81 -23.22 10.21
C HIS A 410 -3.61 -22.58 11.59
N ASN A 411 -4.15 -23.21 12.61
CA ASN A 411 -3.90 -22.89 14.00
C ASN A 411 -2.84 -23.84 14.60
N TYR A 412 -2.34 -23.56 15.81
CA TYR A 412 -1.35 -24.42 16.49
C TYR A 412 -1.91 -25.79 16.87
N ASP A 413 -3.22 -25.95 17.06
CA ASP A 413 -3.90 -27.23 17.30
C ASP A 413 -4.11 -28.07 16.02
N ASN A 414 -3.54 -27.65 14.88
CA ASN A 414 -3.71 -28.24 13.56
C ASN A 414 -5.13 -28.14 12.98
N VAL A 415 -6.05 -27.44 13.63
CA VAL A 415 -7.34 -27.12 13.01
C VAL A 415 -7.10 -26.13 11.87
N SER A 416 -7.70 -26.39 10.72
CA SER A 416 -7.53 -25.56 9.53
C SER A 416 -8.85 -25.18 8.88
N GLY A 417 -8.81 -24.13 8.07
CA GLY A 417 -9.92 -23.69 7.23
C GLY A 417 -9.40 -23.26 5.86
N ASN A 418 -10.23 -23.39 4.83
CA ASN A 418 -9.94 -23.01 3.46
C ASN A 418 -10.99 -22.04 2.94
N ALA A 419 -10.59 -21.16 2.06
CA ALA A 419 -11.49 -20.26 1.35
C ALA A 419 -11.05 -20.06 -0.09
N HIS A 420 -12.01 -19.79 -0.96
CA HIS A 420 -11.81 -19.47 -2.36
C HIS A 420 -12.58 -18.21 -2.71
N ARG A 421 -12.04 -17.38 -3.60
CA ARG A 421 -12.72 -16.21 -4.12
C ARG A 421 -12.47 -16.07 -5.60
N ILE A 422 -13.49 -15.68 -6.34
CA ILE A 422 -13.35 -15.20 -7.71
C ILE A 422 -13.70 -13.73 -7.71
N ASN A 423 -12.76 -12.89 -8.13
CA ASN A 423 -12.93 -11.46 -8.31
C ASN A 423 -13.06 -11.11 -9.80
N THR A 424 -13.92 -10.16 -10.10
CA THR A 424 -13.88 -9.43 -11.36
C THR A 424 -13.80 -7.95 -11.09
N MET A 425 -13.17 -7.19 -11.98
CA MET A 425 -13.09 -5.75 -11.84
C MET A 425 -13.25 -5.00 -13.15
N ILE A 426 -13.76 -3.79 -13.05
CA ILE A 426 -13.64 -2.73 -14.05
C ILE A 426 -13.05 -1.50 -13.36
N GLN A 427 -12.03 -0.91 -13.98
CA GLN A 427 -11.37 0.29 -13.51
C GLN A 427 -11.19 1.29 -14.65
N TYR A 428 -11.46 2.57 -14.38
CA TYR A 428 -11.17 3.67 -15.30
C TYR A 428 -10.32 4.72 -14.58
N ASN A 429 -9.14 5.03 -15.16
CA ASN A 429 -8.20 6.02 -14.64
C ASN A 429 -8.43 7.38 -15.29
N PHE A 430 -8.39 8.47 -14.53
CA PHE A 430 -8.58 9.84 -15.01
C PHE A 430 -7.57 10.83 -14.45
#